data_2cce503212d582a59afaacb66a00ef1e
#
_entry.id   2cce503212d582a59afaacb66a00ef1e
#
_cell.length_a   1.000
_cell.length_b   1.000
_cell.length_c   1.000
_cell.angle_alpha   90.00
_cell.angle_beta   90.00
_cell.angle_gamma   90.00
#
_symmetry.space_group_name_H-M   'P 1'
#
loop_
_entity.id
_entity.type
_entity.pdbx_description
1 polymer ?
#
loop_
_entity_poly.entity_id
_entity_poly.type
_entity_poly.pdbx_seq_one_letter_code
_entity_poly.pdbx_strand_id
1 'polypeptide(L)'
;MILNEEDKEQAICILSGQITFLFNRDREWCMKNLFPFLISENVEEFRAAWEGITWFSGHAYKELADEMMPIYLCVIDRLDSLEGETRKRFIDVYTNILIYAVDDPIVEFIPRLFRIANKEDRKQFVNSVRRELHRMDNKQKHYI
;
A
#
# COMPACT_ATOMS: atom_id res chain seq x y z
N MET A 1 5.66 -5.61 -30.35
CA MET A 1 6.56 -4.55 -29.87
C MET A 1 7.11 -4.98 -28.50
N ILE A 2 8.43 -5.06 -28.40
CA ILE A 2 9.08 -5.39 -27.13
C ILE A 2 9.43 -4.06 -26.44
N LEU A 3 8.84 -3.84 -25.25
CA LEU A 3 9.15 -2.67 -24.45
C LEU A 3 10.56 -2.80 -23.86
N ASN A 4 11.31 -1.71 -23.79
CA ASN A 4 12.56 -1.71 -23.05
C ASN A 4 12.25 -1.73 -21.53
N GLU A 5 13.26 -1.94 -20.68
CA GLU A 5 13.06 -2.04 -19.23
C GLU A 5 12.44 -0.77 -18.62
N GLU A 6 12.88 0.40 -19.09
CA GLU A 6 12.35 1.67 -18.60
C GLU A 6 10.86 1.84 -18.94
N ASP A 7 10.49 1.54 -20.20
CA ASP A 7 9.08 1.62 -20.63
C ASP A 7 8.21 0.62 -19.87
N LYS A 8 8.74 -0.58 -19.60
CA LYS A 8 8.05 -1.59 -18.82
C LYS A 8 7.80 -1.11 -17.39
N GLU A 9 8.79 -0.53 -16.74
CA GLU A 9 8.67 0.01 -15.39
C GLU A 9 7.64 1.14 -15.34
N GLN A 10 7.65 2.04 -16.33
CA GLN A 10 6.67 3.12 -16.42
C GLN A 10 5.24 2.55 -16.59
N ALA A 11 5.08 1.54 -17.43
CA ALA A 11 3.78 0.89 -17.63
C ALA A 11 3.29 0.24 -16.33
N ILE A 12 4.16 -0.45 -15.60
CA ILE A 12 3.83 -1.04 -14.31
C ILE A 12 3.39 0.04 -13.31
N CYS A 13 4.12 1.13 -13.24
CA CYS A 13 3.82 2.26 -12.36
C CYS A 13 2.43 2.84 -12.68
N ILE A 14 2.15 3.11 -13.93
CA ILE A 14 0.88 3.70 -14.36
C ILE A 14 -0.30 2.75 -14.07
N LEU A 15 -0.18 1.49 -14.45
CA LEU A 15 -1.25 0.51 -14.24
C LEU A 15 -1.48 0.25 -12.75
N SER A 16 -0.41 0.13 -11.97
CA SER A 16 -0.52 -0.07 -10.52
C SER A 16 -1.17 1.14 -9.84
N GLY A 17 -0.91 2.34 -10.32
CA GLY A 17 -1.56 3.56 -9.81
C GLY A 17 -3.06 3.59 -10.07
N GLN A 18 -3.56 2.78 -10.99
CA GLN A 18 -4.99 2.67 -11.31
C GLN A 18 -5.62 1.42 -10.68
N ILE A 19 -4.96 0.79 -9.72
CA ILE A 19 -5.38 -0.51 -9.18
C ILE A 19 -6.79 -0.48 -8.60
N THR A 20 -7.19 0.59 -7.94
CA THR A 20 -8.52 0.73 -7.34
C THR A 20 -9.59 0.69 -8.42
N PHE A 21 -9.38 1.42 -9.51
CA PHE A 21 -10.29 1.43 -10.65
C PHE A 21 -10.31 0.08 -11.38
N LEU A 22 -9.12 -0.47 -11.66
CA LEU A 22 -8.99 -1.72 -12.44
C LEU A 22 -9.56 -2.92 -11.68
N PHE A 23 -9.35 -2.98 -10.38
CA PHE A 23 -9.90 -4.05 -9.54
C PHE A 23 -11.43 -4.00 -9.52
N ASN A 24 -12.00 -2.82 -9.43
CA ASN A 24 -13.45 -2.64 -9.47
C ASN A 24 -14.02 -3.00 -10.84
N ARG A 25 -13.27 -2.77 -11.90
CA ARG A 25 -13.69 -3.03 -13.28
C ARG A 25 -13.59 -4.50 -13.66
N ASP A 26 -12.47 -5.15 -13.31
CA ASP A 26 -12.23 -6.56 -13.62
C ASP A 26 -11.26 -7.13 -12.56
N ARG A 27 -11.85 -7.68 -11.52
CA ARG A 27 -11.14 -8.23 -10.38
C ARG A 27 -10.16 -9.33 -10.77
N GLU A 28 -10.61 -10.29 -11.59
CA GLU A 28 -9.77 -11.44 -11.99
C GLU A 28 -8.58 -11.00 -12.83
N TRP A 29 -8.82 -10.08 -13.77
CA TRP A 29 -7.74 -9.53 -14.58
C TRP A 29 -6.69 -8.85 -13.71
N CYS A 30 -7.13 -8.04 -12.77
CA CYS A 30 -6.27 -7.29 -11.87
C CYS A 30 -5.40 -8.22 -11.00
N MET A 31 -6.03 -9.25 -10.42
CA MET A 31 -5.32 -10.22 -9.58
C MET A 31 -4.31 -11.05 -10.39
N LYS A 32 -4.65 -11.36 -11.63
CA LYS A 32 -3.78 -12.15 -12.51
C LYS A 32 -2.63 -11.33 -13.07
N ASN A 33 -2.87 -10.08 -13.45
CA ASN A 33 -1.92 -9.30 -14.25
C ASN A 33 -1.19 -8.21 -13.46
N LEU A 34 -1.77 -7.65 -12.40
CA LEU A 34 -1.14 -6.59 -11.61
C LEU A 34 -0.55 -7.10 -10.29
N PHE A 35 -1.27 -7.94 -9.57
CA PHE A 35 -0.82 -8.42 -8.26
C PHE A 35 0.57 -9.06 -8.28
N PRO A 36 0.96 -9.84 -9.31
CA PRO A 36 2.31 -10.40 -9.34
C PRO A 36 3.43 -9.36 -9.30
N PHE A 37 3.22 -8.17 -9.85
CA PHE A 37 4.24 -7.10 -9.78
C PHE A 37 4.41 -6.56 -8.37
N LEU A 38 3.36 -6.59 -7.55
CA LEU A 38 3.38 -6.08 -6.18
C LEU A 38 4.26 -6.93 -5.24
N ILE A 39 4.56 -8.16 -5.65
CA ILE A 39 5.40 -9.10 -4.91
C ILE A 39 6.52 -9.64 -5.78
N SER A 40 6.86 -8.98 -6.89
CA SER A 40 7.88 -9.42 -7.83
C SER A 40 9.25 -9.54 -7.13
N GLU A 41 10.00 -10.59 -7.47
CA GLU A 41 11.39 -10.74 -7.03
C GLU A 41 12.31 -9.74 -7.74
N ASN A 42 11.91 -9.25 -8.91
CA ASN A 42 12.60 -8.17 -9.60
C ASN A 42 12.35 -6.86 -8.85
N VAL A 43 13.39 -6.33 -8.21
CA VAL A 43 13.28 -5.15 -7.35
C VAL A 43 12.78 -3.92 -8.12
N GLU A 44 13.19 -3.76 -9.37
CA GLU A 44 12.78 -2.61 -10.19
C GLU A 44 11.27 -2.65 -10.50
N GLU A 45 10.74 -3.82 -10.84
CA GLU A 45 9.31 -4.01 -11.06
C GLU A 45 8.52 -3.79 -9.77
N PHE A 46 9.00 -4.34 -8.66
CA PHE A 46 8.41 -4.18 -7.32
C PHE A 46 8.34 -2.70 -6.92
N ARG A 47 9.43 -1.98 -7.08
CA ARG A 47 9.48 -0.55 -6.76
C ARG A 47 8.56 0.28 -7.66
N ALA A 48 8.53 -0.01 -8.95
CA ALA A 48 7.66 0.69 -9.89
C ALA A 48 6.18 0.52 -9.53
N ALA A 49 5.77 -0.71 -9.17
CA ALA A 49 4.41 -1.00 -8.78
C ALA A 49 4.01 -0.22 -7.51
N TRP A 50 4.84 -0.24 -6.49
CA TRP A 50 4.53 0.44 -5.22
C TRP A 50 4.63 1.96 -5.33
N GLU A 51 5.52 2.46 -6.18
CA GLU A 51 5.53 3.89 -6.51
C GLU A 51 4.19 4.31 -7.11
N GLY A 52 3.69 3.55 -8.07
CA GLY A 52 2.39 3.83 -8.69
C GLY A 52 1.25 3.82 -7.67
N ILE A 53 1.17 2.77 -6.86
CA ILE A 53 0.12 2.64 -5.85
C ILE A 53 0.18 3.78 -4.83
N THR A 54 1.34 4.05 -4.29
CA THR A 54 1.47 5.02 -3.20
C THR A 54 1.29 6.46 -3.64
N TRP A 55 1.58 6.77 -4.91
CA TRP A 55 1.44 8.13 -5.42
C TRP A 55 0.09 8.41 -6.08
N PHE A 56 -0.51 7.42 -6.75
CA PHE A 56 -1.63 7.66 -7.65
C PHE A 56 -2.91 6.91 -7.31
N SER A 57 -2.84 5.76 -6.62
CA SER A 57 -4.08 5.11 -6.21
C SER A 57 -4.58 5.74 -4.92
N GLY A 58 -5.81 6.03 -4.80
CA GLY A 58 -6.40 6.45 -3.54
C GLY A 58 -6.38 5.34 -2.49
N HIS A 59 -7.10 5.53 -1.42
CA HIS A 59 -7.24 4.49 -0.39
C HIS A 59 -8.00 3.30 -0.94
N ALA A 60 -7.52 2.11 -0.64
CA ALA A 60 -8.19 0.89 -1.05
C ALA A 60 -9.52 0.74 -0.30
N TYR A 61 -10.58 0.44 -1.03
CA TYR A 61 -11.83 0.06 -0.39
C TYR A 61 -11.74 -1.36 0.17
N LYS A 62 -12.70 -1.74 1.02
CA LYS A 62 -12.58 -2.95 1.83
C LYS A 62 -12.31 -4.23 1.02
N GLU A 63 -13.02 -4.44 -0.08
CA GLU A 63 -12.85 -5.63 -0.91
C GLU A 63 -11.45 -5.73 -1.51
N LEU A 64 -10.91 -4.61 -1.99
CA LEU A 64 -9.54 -4.57 -2.50
C LEU A 64 -8.53 -4.76 -1.37
N ALA A 65 -8.73 -4.10 -0.24
CA ALA A 65 -7.87 -4.23 0.92
C ALA A 65 -7.82 -5.69 1.41
N ASP A 66 -8.96 -6.36 1.49
CA ASP A 66 -9.03 -7.76 1.92
C ASP A 66 -8.22 -8.68 0.98
N GLU A 67 -8.35 -8.49 -0.32
CA GLU A 67 -7.58 -9.27 -1.30
C GLU A 67 -6.09 -8.95 -1.28
N MET A 68 -5.73 -7.72 -0.95
CA MET A 68 -4.34 -7.29 -0.91
C MET A 68 -3.65 -7.56 0.43
N MET A 69 -4.36 -7.98 1.48
CA MET A 69 -3.75 -8.18 2.80
C MET A 69 -2.50 -9.09 2.77
N PRO A 70 -2.53 -10.26 2.12
CA PRO A 70 -1.32 -11.09 2.03
C PRO A 70 -0.17 -10.38 1.34
N ILE A 71 -0.48 -9.53 0.36
CA ILE A 71 0.51 -8.75 -0.38
C ILE A 71 1.14 -7.70 0.54
N TYR A 72 0.35 -6.97 1.31
CA TYR A 72 0.87 -5.99 2.27
C TYR A 72 1.81 -6.65 3.28
N LEU A 73 1.47 -7.83 3.77
CA LEU A 73 2.31 -8.57 4.71
C LEU A 73 3.64 -8.99 4.05
N CYS A 74 3.61 -9.42 2.80
CA CYS A 74 4.83 -9.72 2.04
C CYS A 74 5.72 -8.48 1.89
N VAL A 75 5.13 -7.33 1.63
CA VAL A 75 5.88 -6.07 1.49
C VAL A 75 6.48 -5.64 2.81
N ILE A 76 5.78 -5.81 3.93
CA ILE A 76 6.33 -5.55 5.26
C ILE A 76 7.61 -6.37 5.47
N ASP A 77 7.61 -7.64 5.10
CA ASP A 77 8.78 -8.49 5.22
C ASP A 77 9.94 -8.06 4.31
N ARG A 78 9.65 -7.25 3.29
CA ARG A 78 10.62 -6.70 2.32
C ARG A 78 10.70 -5.17 2.39
N LEU A 79 10.39 -4.59 3.54
CA LEU A 79 10.28 -3.13 3.67
C LEU A 79 11.58 -2.41 3.27
N ASP A 80 12.74 -3.05 3.49
CA ASP A 80 14.04 -2.50 3.09
C ASP A 80 14.22 -2.41 1.57
N SER A 81 13.39 -3.08 0.79
CA SER A 81 13.38 -2.93 -0.67
C SER A 81 12.71 -1.65 -1.13
N LEU A 82 11.96 -0.97 -0.27
CA LEU A 82 11.39 0.34 -0.52
C LEU A 82 12.23 1.43 0.14
N GLU A 83 12.39 2.56 -0.55
CA GLU A 83 13.24 3.66 -0.10
C GLU A 83 12.52 5.00 -0.21
N GLY A 84 12.99 6.00 0.52
CA GLY A 84 12.58 7.39 0.42
C GLY A 84 11.09 7.60 0.63
N GLU A 85 10.50 8.43 -0.22
CA GLU A 85 9.08 8.79 -0.10
C GLU A 85 8.14 7.61 -0.35
N THR A 86 8.50 6.68 -1.23
CA THR A 86 7.68 5.50 -1.51
C THR A 86 7.55 4.63 -0.25
N ARG A 87 8.63 4.46 0.50
CA ARG A 87 8.62 3.72 1.77
C ARG A 87 7.71 4.41 2.80
N LYS A 88 7.82 5.72 2.94
CA LYS A 88 6.97 6.49 3.85
C LYS A 88 5.49 6.40 3.45
N ARG A 89 5.19 6.54 2.18
CA ARG A 89 3.84 6.45 1.65
C ARG A 89 3.25 5.05 1.81
N PHE A 90 4.07 4.02 1.66
CA PHE A 90 3.64 2.66 1.93
C PHE A 90 3.19 2.50 3.38
N ILE A 91 3.93 3.04 4.33
CA ILE A 91 3.56 3.01 5.75
C ILE A 91 2.25 3.74 5.99
N ASP A 92 2.03 4.88 5.33
CA ASP A 92 0.76 5.61 5.40
C ASP A 92 -0.41 4.76 4.87
N VAL A 93 -0.23 4.12 3.72
CA VAL A 93 -1.25 3.25 3.12
C VAL A 93 -1.56 2.07 4.04
N TYR A 94 -0.52 1.42 4.56
CA TYR A 94 -0.66 0.29 5.48
C TYR A 94 -1.41 0.70 6.75
N THR A 95 -1.04 1.84 7.33
CA THR A 95 -1.70 2.38 8.52
C THR A 95 -3.19 2.66 8.27
N ASN A 96 -3.50 3.27 7.14
CA ASN A 96 -4.88 3.55 6.75
C ASN A 96 -5.71 2.27 6.65
N ILE A 97 -5.15 1.24 6.05
CA ILE A 97 -5.82 -0.07 5.92
C ILE A 97 -6.05 -0.70 7.29
N LEU A 98 -5.07 -0.63 8.18
CA LEU A 98 -5.22 -1.16 9.53
C LEU A 98 -6.34 -0.46 10.31
N ILE A 99 -6.51 0.84 10.12
CA ILE A 99 -7.53 1.59 10.84
C ILE A 99 -8.92 1.33 10.26
N TYR A 100 -9.06 1.31 8.93
CA TYR A 100 -10.38 1.35 8.29
C TYR A 100 -10.86 0.00 7.74
N ALA A 101 -9.96 -0.94 7.48
CA ALA A 101 -10.33 -2.18 6.80
C ALA A 101 -10.07 -3.44 7.62
N VAL A 102 -9.31 -3.37 8.70
CA VAL A 102 -8.93 -4.53 9.52
C VAL A 102 -9.66 -4.47 10.86
N ASP A 103 -10.31 -5.57 11.24
CA ASP A 103 -11.09 -5.63 12.49
C ASP A 103 -10.21 -5.64 13.73
N ASP A 104 -9.08 -6.35 13.69
CA ASP A 104 -8.14 -6.41 14.81
C ASP A 104 -6.69 -6.24 14.34
N PRO A 105 -6.19 -4.99 14.26
CA PRO A 105 -4.83 -4.75 13.79
C PRO A 105 -3.75 -5.05 14.84
N ILE A 106 -4.11 -5.16 16.12
CA ILE A 106 -3.12 -5.14 17.22
C ILE A 106 -2.41 -6.49 17.37
N VAL A 107 -3.10 -7.59 17.13
CA VAL A 107 -2.58 -8.94 17.43
C VAL A 107 -1.50 -9.37 16.44
N GLU A 108 -1.67 -9.09 15.16
CA GLU A 108 -0.75 -9.58 14.11
C GLU A 108 -0.08 -8.45 13.32
N PHE A 109 -0.85 -7.50 12.85
CA PHE A 109 -0.39 -6.56 11.81
C PHE A 109 0.58 -5.51 12.35
N ILE A 110 0.29 -4.91 13.50
CA ILE A 110 1.16 -3.89 14.10
C ILE A 110 2.45 -4.52 14.63
N PRO A 111 2.41 -5.65 15.37
CA PRO A 111 3.65 -6.29 15.79
C PRO A 111 4.54 -6.73 14.63
N ARG A 112 3.96 -7.16 13.52
CA ARG A 112 4.72 -7.57 12.34
C ARG A 112 5.47 -6.39 11.71
N LEU A 113 4.81 -5.24 11.59
CA LEU A 113 5.47 -4.03 11.14
C LEU A 113 6.60 -3.63 12.09
N PHE A 114 6.34 -3.60 13.39
CA PHE A 114 7.31 -3.15 14.39
C PHE A 114 8.53 -4.05 14.52
N ARG A 115 8.41 -5.31 14.11
CA ARG A 115 9.53 -6.25 14.12
C ARG A 115 10.60 -5.88 13.11
N ILE A 116 10.21 -5.29 12.00
CA ILE A 116 11.08 -4.97 10.86
C ILE A 116 11.35 -3.47 10.76
N ALA A 117 10.39 -2.64 11.19
CA ALA A 117 10.44 -1.19 11.06
C ALA A 117 11.65 -0.59 11.81
N ASN A 118 12.35 0.33 11.13
CA ASN A 118 13.37 1.13 11.76
C ASN A 118 12.72 2.31 12.51
N LYS A 119 13.55 3.17 13.12
CA LYS A 119 13.09 4.30 13.90
C LYS A 119 12.22 5.27 13.07
N GLU A 120 12.63 5.56 11.84
CA GLU A 120 11.90 6.46 10.96
C GLU A 120 10.55 5.86 10.51
N ASP A 121 10.51 4.56 10.26
CA ASP A 121 9.29 3.84 9.91
C ASP A 121 8.28 3.91 11.05
N ARG A 122 8.72 3.69 12.28
CA ARG A 122 7.87 3.75 13.48
C ARG A 122 7.33 5.14 13.71
N LYS A 123 8.17 6.15 13.51
CA LYS A 123 7.78 7.54 13.59
C LYS A 123 6.72 7.89 12.55
N GLN A 124 6.91 7.43 11.32
CA GLN A 124 5.95 7.61 10.24
C GLN A 124 4.61 6.94 10.57
N PHE A 125 4.64 5.74 11.11
CA PHE A 125 3.44 5.02 11.55
C PHE A 125 2.67 5.82 12.62
N VAL A 126 3.37 6.30 13.64
CA VAL A 126 2.76 7.10 14.72
C VAL A 126 2.14 8.38 14.16
N ASN A 127 2.84 9.06 13.27
CA ASN A 127 2.33 10.28 12.62
C ASN A 127 1.08 9.99 11.78
N SER A 128 1.07 8.87 11.07
CA SER A 128 -0.09 8.45 10.26
C SER A 128 -1.30 8.17 11.14
N VAL A 129 -1.12 7.44 12.24
CA VAL A 129 -2.20 7.15 13.20
C VAL A 129 -2.76 8.46 13.77
N ARG A 130 -1.87 9.36 14.20
CA ARG A 130 -2.27 10.65 14.76
C ARG A 130 -3.08 11.48 13.78
N ARG A 131 -2.66 11.51 12.52
CA ARG A 131 -3.37 12.23 11.47
C ARG A 131 -4.77 11.68 11.24
N GLU A 132 -4.91 10.34 11.20
CA GLU A 132 -6.21 9.71 10.98
C GLU A 132 -7.15 9.92 12.18
N LEU A 133 -6.64 9.84 13.41
CA LEU A 133 -7.44 10.13 14.61
C LEU A 133 -7.92 11.59 14.61
N HIS A 134 -7.08 12.51 14.18
CA HIS A 134 -7.46 13.93 14.09
C HIS A 134 -8.55 14.15 13.05
N ARG A 135 -8.50 13.44 11.93
CA ARG A 135 -9.58 13.49 10.92
C ARG A 135 -10.90 12.97 11.46
N MET A 136 -10.88 11.91 12.24
CA MET A 136 -12.07 11.34 12.88
C MET A 136 -12.71 12.36 13.84
N ASP A 137 -11.92 13.01 14.68
CA ASP A 137 -12.39 14.04 15.58
C ASP A 137 -13.06 15.20 14.84
N ASN A 138 -12.46 15.66 13.76
CA ASN A 138 -13.02 16.76 12.96
C ASN A 138 -14.34 16.36 12.31
N LYS A 139 -14.47 15.11 11.83
CA LYS A 139 -15.73 14.60 11.29
C LYS A 139 -16.82 14.55 12.35
N GLN A 140 -16.50 14.09 13.55
CA GLN A 140 -17.46 14.03 14.65
C GLN A 140 -17.94 15.42 15.06
N LYS A 141 -17.06 16.41 15.08
CA LYS A 141 -17.41 17.80 15.38
C LYS A 141 -18.39 18.41 14.38
N HIS A 142 -18.40 17.94 13.15
CA HIS A 142 -19.30 18.43 12.10
C HIS A 142 -20.69 17.78 12.13
N TYR A 143 -20.88 16.72 12.89
CA TYR A 143 -22.16 15.98 12.99
C TYR A 143 -22.97 16.28 14.26
N ILE A 144 -22.51 17.22 15.06
CA ILE A 144 -23.23 17.63 16.28
C ILE A 144 -24.06 18.90 16.03
#